data_468595a30b792a22c378d2bd1e06b242
#
_entry.id   468595a30b792a22c378d2bd1e06b242
#
_cell.length_a   1.000
_cell.length_b   1.000
_cell.length_c   1.000
_cell.angle_alpha   90.00
_cell.angle_beta   90.00
_cell.angle_gamma   90.00
#
_symmetry.space_group_name_H-M   'P 1'
#
loop_
_entity.id
_entity.type
_entity.pdbx_description
1 polymer ?
#
loop_
_entity_poly.entity_id
_entity_poly.type
_entity_poly.pdbx_seq_one_letter_code
_entity_poly.pdbx_strand_id
1 'polypeptide(L)'
;MKLKIAILGTRGIPNYYGGFEHISEYVSAGLVKKGHSVTVYNSHNHPYEADTWNGVNIVHCYDPEYLIGTAGQFAYDFNCLMDARKRKFDVVLLMGYTSSSVWGHLYPSNSVIITNMDGLEWKRSKYSKPVQQFLKYAEKLAVKHSQYYISDSRVIRSYLKDKYEVDSRYIPYGADLFSDQEREQFDKSEVLKEDYFLLMARMEPENNIETILEGFNNSSSKKSFMVLGDTSNRFGKFITHRFKNDDRIQFKGANFDNSVVRALQNNSYLYFHGHSVGGTNPSLLEAMASEALIAAHNNPFNKSVLNSDAFYFDNANEVRHLVENVQRKDTEREMVKNNLHKIQYQFNWEVVINDYEDFILECYQQQHGKVIKA
;
A
#
# COMPACT_ATOMS: atom_id res chain seq x y z
N MET A 1 -8.17 -27.09 6.15
CA MET A 1 -9.61 -26.81 6.43
C MET A 1 -10.10 -25.87 5.36
N LYS A 2 -11.31 -26.04 4.83
CA LYS A 2 -11.88 -25.16 3.79
C LYS A 2 -12.86 -24.18 4.44
N LEU A 3 -12.63 -22.89 4.29
CA LEU A 3 -13.45 -21.80 4.85
C LEU A 3 -14.16 -21.00 3.74
N LYS A 4 -15.29 -20.38 4.10
CA LYS A 4 -15.97 -19.36 3.29
C LYS A 4 -15.53 -18.00 3.81
N ILE A 5 -14.80 -17.23 3.01
CA ILE A 5 -14.17 -15.97 3.40
C ILE A 5 -14.77 -14.83 2.58
N ALA A 6 -15.20 -13.76 3.24
CA ALA A 6 -15.58 -12.51 2.59
C ALA A 6 -14.48 -11.47 2.75
N ILE A 7 -14.19 -10.70 1.71
CA ILE A 7 -13.29 -9.54 1.74
C ILE A 7 -14.09 -8.29 1.38
N LEU A 8 -14.13 -7.33 2.32
CA LEU A 8 -14.85 -6.06 2.21
C LEU A 8 -13.91 -4.88 2.47
N GLY A 9 -14.36 -3.66 2.19
CA GLY A 9 -13.61 -2.43 2.49
C GLY A 9 -12.68 -2.01 1.36
N THR A 10 -12.84 -2.59 0.17
CA THR A 10 -12.15 -2.20 -1.06
C THR A 10 -13.17 -1.75 -2.11
N ARG A 11 -12.74 -1.07 -3.17
CA ARG A 11 -13.60 -0.81 -4.33
C ARG A 11 -13.76 -2.01 -5.25
N GLY A 12 -12.98 -3.07 -5.03
CA GLY A 12 -13.08 -4.34 -5.72
C GLY A 12 -11.80 -4.82 -6.40
N ILE A 13 -11.90 -5.97 -7.05
CA ILE A 13 -10.84 -6.65 -7.82
C ILE A 13 -11.33 -6.91 -9.26
N PRO A 14 -10.40 -7.05 -10.28
CA PRO A 14 -8.96 -6.80 -10.19
C PRO A 14 -8.62 -5.33 -9.86
N ASN A 15 -7.43 -5.08 -9.37
CA ASN A 15 -7.02 -3.73 -8.92
C ASN A 15 -7.02 -2.71 -10.06
N TYR A 16 -7.69 -1.57 -9.83
CA TYR A 16 -7.62 -0.40 -10.69
C TYR A 16 -7.48 0.92 -9.90
N TYR A 17 -7.41 0.85 -8.56
CA TYR A 17 -7.50 2.05 -7.74
C TYR A 17 -6.33 2.23 -6.76
N GLY A 18 -6.04 1.27 -5.88
CA GLY A 18 -5.11 1.53 -4.78
C GLY A 18 -4.59 0.30 -4.04
N GLY A 19 -3.98 0.57 -2.87
CA GLY A 19 -3.26 -0.46 -2.12
C GLY A 19 -4.16 -1.59 -1.60
N PHE A 20 -5.34 -1.28 -1.08
CA PHE A 20 -6.23 -2.32 -0.57
C PHE A 20 -6.81 -3.21 -1.67
N GLU A 21 -7.08 -2.65 -2.83
CA GLU A 21 -7.47 -3.42 -4.01
C GLU A 21 -6.32 -4.35 -4.44
N HIS A 22 -5.08 -3.83 -4.45
CA HIS A 22 -3.90 -4.60 -4.81
C HIS A 22 -3.67 -5.80 -3.89
N ILE A 23 -3.66 -5.60 -2.58
CA ILE A 23 -3.50 -6.73 -1.64
C ILE A 23 -4.69 -7.70 -1.67
N SER A 24 -5.92 -7.18 -1.85
CA SER A 24 -7.11 -8.03 -1.95
C SER A 24 -7.11 -8.91 -3.18
N GLU A 25 -6.60 -8.41 -4.31
CA GLU A 25 -6.41 -9.16 -5.54
C GLU A 25 -5.51 -10.39 -5.32
N TYR A 26 -4.31 -10.18 -4.77
CA TYR A 26 -3.35 -11.27 -4.53
C TYR A 26 -3.83 -12.24 -3.44
N VAL A 27 -4.28 -11.72 -2.31
CA VAL A 27 -4.72 -12.54 -1.17
C VAL A 27 -5.95 -13.37 -1.54
N SER A 28 -6.95 -12.80 -2.20
CA SER A 28 -8.15 -13.54 -2.58
C SER A 28 -7.86 -14.68 -3.55
N ALA A 29 -7.09 -14.42 -4.62
CA ALA A 29 -6.70 -15.44 -5.58
C ALA A 29 -5.79 -16.52 -4.94
N GLY A 30 -4.88 -16.11 -4.06
CA GLY A 30 -4.02 -17.02 -3.30
C GLY A 30 -4.81 -17.95 -2.39
N LEU A 31 -5.76 -17.42 -1.63
CA LEU A 31 -6.63 -18.22 -0.75
C LEU A 31 -7.52 -19.19 -1.54
N VAL A 32 -7.97 -18.82 -2.75
CA VAL A 32 -8.70 -19.74 -3.64
C VAL A 32 -7.79 -20.88 -4.09
N LYS A 33 -6.55 -20.60 -4.49
CA LYS A 33 -5.55 -21.65 -4.86
C LYS A 33 -5.29 -22.60 -3.71
N LYS A 34 -5.40 -22.15 -2.46
CA LYS A 34 -5.27 -22.97 -1.24
C LYS A 34 -6.56 -23.72 -0.86
N GLY A 35 -7.63 -23.59 -1.64
CA GLY A 35 -8.86 -24.35 -1.53
C GLY A 35 -9.98 -23.70 -0.74
N HIS A 36 -9.84 -22.44 -0.33
CA HIS A 36 -10.91 -21.68 0.31
C HIS A 36 -11.94 -21.18 -0.71
N SER A 37 -13.16 -20.91 -0.24
CA SER A 37 -14.20 -20.22 -1.03
C SER A 37 -14.16 -18.74 -0.68
N VAL A 38 -13.66 -17.93 -1.59
CA VAL A 38 -13.47 -16.48 -1.34
C VAL A 38 -14.47 -15.67 -2.13
N THR A 39 -15.05 -14.67 -1.51
CA THR A 39 -15.93 -13.68 -2.13
C THR A 39 -15.39 -12.28 -1.84
N VAL A 40 -15.19 -11.48 -2.88
CA VAL A 40 -14.80 -10.07 -2.78
C VAL A 40 -15.96 -9.18 -3.17
N TYR A 41 -16.19 -8.11 -2.42
CA TYR A 41 -17.21 -7.13 -2.72
C TYR A 41 -16.64 -6.02 -3.58
N ASN A 42 -17.24 -5.83 -4.77
CA ASN A 42 -16.90 -4.79 -5.72
C ASN A 42 -17.96 -3.67 -5.69
N SER A 43 -17.54 -2.43 -5.90
CA SER A 43 -18.46 -1.36 -6.28
C SER A 43 -19.17 -1.73 -7.57
N HIS A 44 -20.47 -1.38 -7.69
CA HIS A 44 -21.20 -1.61 -8.93
C HIS A 44 -20.65 -0.78 -10.11
N ASN A 45 -19.85 0.24 -9.84
CA ASN A 45 -19.14 1.04 -10.85
C ASN A 45 -17.75 0.49 -11.17
N HIS A 46 -17.39 -0.69 -10.64
CA HIS A 46 -16.10 -1.30 -10.92
C HIS A 46 -16.00 -1.65 -12.42
N PRO A 47 -14.87 -1.35 -13.10
CA PRO A 47 -14.72 -1.60 -14.55
C PRO A 47 -14.76 -3.09 -14.92
N TYR A 48 -14.52 -3.99 -13.98
CA TYR A 48 -14.65 -5.43 -14.17
C TYR A 48 -16.07 -5.88 -13.75
N GLU A 49 -16.90 -6.29 -14.71
CA GLU A 49 -18.31 -6.57 -14.50
C GLU A 49 -18.65 -8.04 -14.26
N ALA A 50 -17.69 -8.97 -14.44
CA ALA A 50 -17.95 -10.39 -14.27
C ALA A 50 -18.08 -10.79 -12.80
N ASP A 51 -18.87 -11.82 -12.53
CA ASP A 51 -19.15 -12.35 -11.17
C ASP A 51 -18.02 -13.23 -10.62
N THR A 52 -16.96 -13.48 -11.39
CA THR A 52 -15.82 -14.29 -10.97
C THR A 52 -14.51 -13.78 -11.56
N TRP A 53 -13.42 -13.82 -10.78
CA TRP A 53 -12.08 -13.52 -11.22
C TRP A 53 -11.07 -14.49 -10.59
N ASN A 54 -10.28 -15.21 -11.39
CA ASN A 54 -9.30 -16.20 -10.91
C ASN A 54 -9.87 -17.18 -9.85
N GLY A 55 -11.13 -17.59 -9.98
CA GLY A 55 -11.83 -18.49 -9.05
C GLY A 55 -12.40 -17.78 -7.81
N VAL A 56 -12.16 -16.49 -7.64
CA VAL A 56 -12.77 -15.65 -6.60
C VAL A 56 -14.18 -15.27 -7.04
N ASN A 57 -15.17 -15.40 -6.15
CA ASN A 57 -16.52 -14.88 -6.40
C ASN A 57 -16.55 -13.37 -6.20
N ILE A 58 -17.23 -12.65 -7.07
CA ILE A 58 -17.42 -11.20 -6.98
C ILE A 58 -18.89 -10.90 -6.71
N VAL A 59 -19.14 -9.96 -5.80
CA VAL A 59 -20.48 -9.43 -5.53
C VAL A 59 -20.44 -7.93 -5.73
N HIS A 60 -21.19 -7.45 -6.73
CA HIS A 60 -21.31 -6.02 -7.02
C HIS A 60 -22.38 -5.40 -6.11
N CYS A 61 -21.97 -4.43 -5.28
CA CYS A 61 -22.87 -3.69 -4.40
C CYS A 61 -23.01 -2.23 -4.84
N TYR A 62 -24.20 -1.67 -4.63
CA TYR A 62 -24.46 -0.27 -4.95
C TYR A 62 -23.56 0.67 -4.15
N ASP A 63 -22.89 1.55 -4.85
CA ASP A 63 -21.92 2.51 -4.34
C ASP A 63 -22.25 3.90 -4.90
N PRO A 64 -22.73 4.84 -4.08
CA PRO A 64 -23.06 6.19 -4.51
C PRO A 64 -21.84 7.15 -4.51
N GLU A 65 -20.60 6.67 -4.44
CA GLU A 65 -19.39 7.53 -4.41
C GLU A 65 -19.36 8.52 -5.59
N TYR A 66 -19.82 8.10 -6.76
CA TYR A 66 -19.90 8.95 -7.96
C TYR A 66 -20.89 10.13 -7.83
N LEU A 67 -21.85 10.05 -6.90
CA LEU A 67 -22.85 11.12 -6.66
C LEU A 67 -22.44 12.04 -5.51
N ILE A 68 -21.96 11.47 -4.40
CA ILE A 68 -21.75 12.19 -3.15
C ILE A 68 -20.29 12.14 -2.65
N GLY A 69 -19.36 11.73 -3.53
CA GLY A 69 -17.94 11.61 -3.20
C GLY A 69 -17.69 10.53 -2.14
N THR A 70 -16.58 10.65 -1.42
CA THR A 70 -16.13 9.64 -0.44
C THR A 70 -17.14 9.31 0.66
N ALA A 71 -18.16 10.15 0.90
CA ALA A 71 -19.27 9.83 1.80
C ALA A 71 -20.09 8.62 1.30
N GLY A 72 -20.09 8.36 0.00
CA GLY A 72 -20.75 7.18 -0.61
C GLY A 72 -20.19 5.85 -0.11
N GLN A 73 -18.93 5.81 0.31
CA GLN A 73 -18.30 4.59 0.83
C GLN A 73 -19.02 4.06 2.09
N PHE A 74 -19.62 4.93 2.90
CA PHE A 74 -20.41 4.48 4.06
C PHE A 74 -21.65 3.69 3.63
N ALA A 75 -22.36 4.14 2.58
CA ALA A 75 -23.50 3.43 2.05
C ALA A 75 -23.08 2.13 1.33
N TYR A 76 -21.97 2.17 0.60
CA TYR A 76 -21.39 0.99 -0.04
C TYR A 76 -21.04 -0.09 0.98
N ASP A 77 -20.27 0.24 2.04
CA ASP A 77 -19.91 -0.72 3.09
C ASP A 77 -21.13 -1.26 3.82
N PHE A 78 -22.17 -0.43 4.06
CA PHE A 78 -23.43 -0.89 4.60
C PHE A 78 -24.07 -1.97 3.69
N ASN A 79 -24.15 -1.72 2.39
CA ASN A 79 -24.73 -2.67 1.42
C ASN A 79 -23.95 -3.98 1.39
N CYS A 80 -22.60 -3.91 1.38
CA CYS A 80 -21.72 -5.09 1.43
C CYS A 80 -21.96 -5.90 2.71
N LEU A 81 -22.02 -5.25 3.87
CA LEU A 81 -22.25 -5.91 5.16
C LEU A 81 -23.62 -6.56 5.23
N MET A 82 -24.68 -5.90 4.74
CA MET A 82 -26.03 -6.47 4.72
C MET A 82 -26.15 -7.69 3.82
N ASP A 83 -25.43 -7.74 2.70
CA ASP A 83 -25.33 -8.94 1.86
C ASP A 83 -24.50 -10.04 2.53
N ALA A 84 -23.33 -9.69 3.12
CA ALA A 84 -22.47 -10.64 3.82
C ALA A 84 -23.18 -11.36 4.97
N ARG A 85 -24.04 -10.66 5.71
CA ARG A 85 -24.88 -11.26 6.78
C ARG A 85 -25.81 -12.37 6.25
N LYS A 86 -26.33 -12.24 5.04
CA LYS A 86 -27.25 -13.23 4.42
C LYS A 86 -26.48 -14.46 3.93
N ARG A 87 -25.22 -14.30 3.49
CA ARG A 87 -24.43 -15.39 2.86
C ARG A 87 -23.73 -16.32 3.85
N LYS A 88 -23.65 -15.96 5.14
CA LYS A 88 -23.09 -16.78 6.23
C LYS A 88 -21.65 -17.21 5.95
N PHE A 89 -20.73 -16.25 5.96
CA PHE A 89 -19.29 -16.50 5.86
C PHE A 89 -18.72 -16.99 7.19
N ASP A 90 -17.69 -17.82 7.13
CA ASP A 90 -16.91 -18.23 8.31
C ASP A 90 -16.05 -17.10 8.83
N VAL A 91 -15.45 -16.33 7.90
CA VAL A 91 -14.58 -15.18 8.19
C VAL A 91 -14.96 -14.00 7.32
N VAL A 92 -14.98 -12.82 7.91
CA VAL A 92 -15.08 -11.53 7.22
C VAL A 92 -13.78 -10.76 7.45
N LEU A 93 -13.04 -10.54 6.38
CA LEU A 93 -11.83 -9.74 6.35
C LEU A 93 -12.16 -8.34 5.86
N LEU A 94 -11.96 -7.34 6.72
CA LEU A 94 -12.17 -5.94 6.41
C LEU A 94 -10.84 -5.29 6.04
N MET A 95 -10.76 -4.77 4.81
CA MET A 95 -9.58 -4.06 4.30
C MET A 95 -9.74 -2.57 4.57
N GLY A 96 -9.22 -2.13 5.72
CA GLY A 96 -9.46 -0.79 6.24
C GLY A 96 -10.68 -0.70 7.16
N TYR A 97 -10.80 0.44 7.84
CA TYR A 97 -11.82 0.63 8.88
C TYR A 97 -12.62 1.93 8.76
N THR A 98 -12.23 2.84 7.88
CA THR A 98 -12.74 4.23 7.89
C THR A 98 -14.25 4.32 7.79
N SER A 99 -14.88 3.63 6.85
CA SER A 99 -16.33 3.63 6.61
C SER A 99 -17.02 2.41 7.21
N SER A 100 -16.38 1.23 7.16
CA SER A 100 -16.95 -0.02 7.64
C SER A 100 -17.15 -0.06 9.16
N SER A 101 -16.25 0.54 9.96
CA SER A 101 -16.29 0.50 11.42
C SER A 101 -17.53 1.17 12.02
N VAL A 102 -18.10 2.16 11.32
CA VAL A 102 -19.35 2.84 11.75
C VAL A 102 -20.52 1.86 11.83
N TRP A 103 -20.49 0.84 10.99
CA TRP A 103 -21.47 -0.25 10.93
C TRP A 103 -21.08 -1.45 11.80
N GLY A 104 -20.08 -1.34 12.67
CA GLY A 104 -19.55 -2.44 13.46
C GLY A 104 -20.59 -3.21 14.27
N HIS A 105 -21.66 -2.53 14.75
CA HIS A 105 -22.79 -3.17 15.42
C HIS A 105 -23.64 -4.08 14.50
N LEU A 106 -23.43 -4.00 13.17
CA LEU A 106 -24.07 -4.82 12.16
C LEU A 106 -23.16 -5.94 11.64
N TYR A 107 -21.95 -6.10 12.14
CA TYR A 107 -21.08 -7.19 11.73
C TYR A 107 -21.77 -8.55 11.94
N PRO A 108 -21.56 -9.54 11.04
CA PRO A 108 -22.17 -10.86 11.20
C PRO A 108 -21.70 -11.53 12.49
N SER A 109 -22.63 -11.86 13.39
CA SER A 109 -22.30 -12.44 14.70
C SER A 109 -21.75 -13.87 14.65
N ASN A 110 -21.98 -14.58 13.55
CA ASN A 110 -21.55 -15.96 13.34
C ASN A 110 -20.24 -16.07 12.53
N SER A 111 -19.65 -14.94 12.17
CA SER A 111 -18.39 -14.88 11.43
C SER A 111 -17.27 -14.36 12.33
N VAL A 112 -16.05 -14.82 12.09
CA VAL A 112 -14.85 -14.21 12.66
C VAL A 112 -14.55 -12.92 11.91
N ILE A 113 -14.47 -11.80 12.62
CA ILE A 113 -14.18 -10.49 12.05
C ILE A 113 -12.71 -10.17 12.25
N ILE A 114 -11.99 -10.04 11.13
CA ILE A 114 -10.59 -9.65 11.09
C ILE A 114 -10.49 -8.32 10.36
N THR A 115 -9.88 -7.31 10.98
CA THR A 115 -9.71 -5.99 10.35
C THR A 115 -8.24 -5.68 10.11
N ASN A 116 -7.89 -5.38 8.85
CA ASN A 116 -6.62 -4.75 8.52
C ASN A 116 -6.71 -3.27 8.90
N MET A 117 -5.87 -2.87 9.87
CA MET A 117 -5.96 -1.59 10.56
C MET A 117 -5.29 -0.44 9.82
N ASP A 118 -4.99 -0.60 8.53
CA ASP A 118 -4.46 0.47 7.67
C ASP A 118 -3.37 1.36 8.34
N GLY A 119 -2.96 2.41 7.61
CA GLY A 119 -2.10 3.45 8.14
C GLY A 119 -2.82 4.37 9.13
N LEU A 120 -2.05 5.29 9.71
CA LEU A 120 -2.61 6.33 10.59
C LEU A 120 -3.26 7.44 9.74
N GLU A 121 -4.39 7.13 9.08
CA GLU A 121 -5.07 8.03 8.13
C GLU A 121 -5.36 9.41 8.73
N TRP A 122 -5.66 9.48 10.02
CA TRP A 122 -5.88 10.73 10.73
C TRP A 122 -4.63 11.63 10.84
N LYS A 123 -3.43 11.13 10.52
CA LYS A 123 -2.20 11.93 10.47
C LYS A 123 -2.00 12.64 9.12
N ARG A 124 -2.75 12.28 8.09
CA ARG A 124 -2.58 12.86 6.76
C ARG A 124 -2.95 14.34 6.75
N SER A 125 -2.04 15.16 6.26
CA SER A 125 -2.18 16.63 6.21
C SER A 125 -3.28 17.12 5.27
N LYS A 126 -3.68 16.29 4.30
CA LYS A 126 -4.77 16.60 3.36
C LYS A 126 -6.14 16.68 4.02
N TYR A 127 -6.32 16.13 5.20
CA TYR A 127 -7.60 16.12 5.90
C TYR A 127 -7.75 17.29 6.87
N SER A 128 -8.95 17.90 6.89
CA SER A 128 -9.31 18.91 7.86
C SER A 128 -9.37 18.34 9.30
N LYS A 129 -9.22 19.18 10.32
CA LYS A 129 -9.27 18.75 11.73
C LYS A 129 -10.53 17.95 12.10
N PRO A 130 -11.77 18.33 11.68
CA PRO A 130 -12.95 17.50 11.93
C PRO A 130 -12.86 16.10 11.32
N VAL A 131 -12.35 15.99 10.07
CA VAL A 131 -12.14 14.70 9.41
C VAL A 131 -11.12 13.85 10.16
N GLN A 132 -9.99 14.45 10.57
CA GLN A 132 -9.00 13.74 11.39
C GLN A 132 -9.57 13.22 12.72
N GLN A 133 -10.45 13.99 13.39
CA GLN A 133 -11.14 13.53 14.59
C GLN A 133 -12.10 12.38 14.30
N PHE A 134 -12.84 12.47 13.20
CA PHE A 134 -13.70 11.38 12.75
C PHE A 134 -12.91 10.10 12.48
N LEU A 135 -11.77 10.19 11.77
CA LEU A 135 -10.89 9.05 11.48
C LEU A 135 -10.36 8.38 12.77
N LYS A 136 -10.00 9.18 13.79
CA LYS A 136 -9.65 8.64 15.12
C LYS A 136 -10.83 7.93 15.81
N TYR A 137 -12.02 8.43 15.63
CA TYR A 137 -13.22 7.79 16.14
C TYR A 137 -13.52 6.48 15.43
N ALA A 138 -13.41 6.46 14.09
CA ALA A 138 -13.54 5.26 13.28
C ALA A 138 -12.52 4.17 13.67
N GLU A 139 -11.26 4.54 13.93
CA GLU A 139 -10.23 3.64 14.45
C GLU A 139 -10.65 3.00 15.78
N LYS A 140 -11.19 3.81 16.72
CA LYS A 140 -11.70 3.29 17.99
C LYS A 140 -12.89 2.35 17.82
N LEU A 141 -13.78 2.63 16.86
CA LEU A 141 -14.90 1.75 16.54
C LEU A 141 -14.41 0.42 15.94
N ALA A 142 -13.41 0.46 15.07
CA ALA A 142 -12.81 -0.76 14.51
C ALA A 142 -12.23 -1.66 15.61
N VAL A 143 -11.47 -1.06 16.55
CA VAL A 143 -10.94 -1.81 17.70
C VAL A 143 -12.06 -2.38 18.58
N LYS A 144 -13.17 -1.64 18.74
CA LYS A 144 -14.30 -2.11 19.55
C LYS A 144 -15.06 -3.29 18.95
N HIS A 145 -15.19 -3.31 17.62
CA HIS A 145 -16.12 -4.23 16.94
C HIS A 145 -15.43 -5.39 16.21
N SER A 146 -14.12 -5.35 16.01
CA SER A 146 -13.35 -6.47 15.44
C SER A 146 -12.84 -7.39 16.55
N GLN A 147 -12.69 -8.67 16.22
CA GLN A 147 -12.14 -9.67 17.15
C GLN A 147 -10.64 -9.81 17.00
N TYR A 148 -10.13 -9.64 15.76
CA TYR A 148 -8.72 -9.78 15.42
C TYR A 148 -8.27 -8.66 14.49
N TYR A 149 -6.97 -8.37 14.53
CA TYR A 149 -6.40 -7.21 13.82
C TYR A 149 -5.17 -7.62 13.04
N ILE A 150 -5.04 -7.06 11.84
CA ILE A 150 -3.83 -7.10 11.02
C ILE A 150 -3.25 -5.69 10.96
N SER A 151 -1.94 -5.58 11.05
CA SER A 151 -1.19 -4.35 10.80
C SER A 151 -0.19 -4.61 9.68
N ASP A 152 -0.21 -3.78 8.67
CA ASP A 152 0.71 -3.85 7.53
C ASP A 152 2.11 -3.29 7.85
N SER A 153 2.27 -2.69 9.04
CA SER A 153 3.52 -2.09 9.51
C SER A 153 3.79 -2.42 10.98
N ARG A 154 5.07 -2.66 11.30
CA ARG A 154 5.52 -2.83 12.70
C ARG A 154 5.24 -1.58 13.55
N VAL A 155 5.29 -0.40 12.94
CA VAL A 155 4.97 0.89 13.60
C VAL A 155 3.48 0.95 13.98
N ILE A 156 2.58 0.52 13.08
CA ILE A 156 1.14 0.43 13.36
C ILE A 156 0.87 -0.61 14.45
N ARG A 157 1.52 -1.77 14.38
CA ARG A 157 1.41 -2.80 15.40
C ARG A 157 1.75 -2.26 16.80
N SER A 158 2.89 -1.60 16.94
CA SER A 158 3.31 -0.99 18.21
C SER A 158 2.31 0.07 18.67
N TYR A 159 1.87 0.95 17.77
CA TYR A 159 0.87 1.98 18.07
C TYR A 159 -0.45 1.40 18.60
N LEU A 160 -0.98 0.34 17.98
CA LEU A 160 -2.21 -0.33 18.42
C LEU A 160 -2.02 -0.96 19.80
N LYS A 161 -0.87 -1.58 20.05
CA LYS A 161 -0.52 -2.15 21.35
C LYS A 161 -0.45 -1.07 22.44
N ASP A 162 0.25 0.03 22.17
CA ASP A 162 0.48 1.10 23.14
C ASP A 162 -0.79 1.89 23.45
N LYS A 163 -1.64 2.09 22.44
CA LYS A 163 -2.81 2.94 22.57
C LYS A 163 -4.08 2.20 23.02
N TYR A 164 -4.27 0.99 22.51
CA TYR A 164 -5.51 0.23 22.70
C TYR A 164 -5.30 -1.08 23.45
N GLU A 165 -4.05 -1.43 23.78
CA GLU A 165 -3.67 -2.70 24.43
C GLU A 165 -4.09 -3.95 23.62
N VAL A 166 -4.29 -3.81 22.30
CA VAL A 166 -4.63 -4.91 21.40
C VAL A 166 -3.41 -5.44 20.67
N ASP A 167 -3.33 -6.75 20.52
CA ASP A 167 -2.34 -7.38 19.66
C ASP A 167 -2.86 -7.46 18.23
N SER A 168 -2.00 -7.16 17.26
CA SER A 168 -2.28 -7.34 15.84
C SER A 168 -1.22 -8.21 15.18
N ARG A 169 -1.61 -9.00 14.19
CA ARG A 169 -0.66 -9.73 13.36
C ARG A 169 0.00 -8.76 12.39
N TYR A 170 1.32 -8.74 12.36
CA TYR A 170 2.04 -7.99 11.31
C TYR A 170 2.02 -8.81 10.02
N ILE A 171 1.34 -8.31 8.99
CA ILE A 171 1.32 -8.86 7.64
C ILE A 171 1.47 -7.69 6.67
N PRO A 172 2.65 -7.50 6.07
CA PRO A 172 2.91 -6.38 5.16
C PRO A 172 2.28 -6.59 3.79
N TYR A 173 2.46 -5.62 2.89
CA TYR A 173 2.24 -5.79 1.46
C TYR A 173 3.31 -6.71 0.86
N GLY A 174 2.98 -7.31 -0.28
CA GLY A 174 3.92 -8.04 -1.11
C GLY A 174 4.39 -7.22 -2.32
N ALA A 175 5.47 -7.69 -2.94
CA ALA A 175 5.92 -7.24 -4.25
C ALA A 175 6.37 -8.43 -5.09
N ASP A 176 6.23 -8.30 -6.41
CA ASP A 176 6.71 -9.27 -7.37
C ASP A 176 8.18 -9.01 -7.71
N LEU A 177 8.98 -10.05 -7.76
CA LEU A 177 10.33 -9.99 -8.29
C LEU A 177 10.31 -9.85 -9.81
N PHE A 178 11.36 -9.29 -10.38
CA PHE A 178 11.58 -9.37 -11.82
C PHE A 178 11.68 -10.82 -12.28
N SER A 179 10.91 -11.17 -13.31
CA SER A 179 11.14 -12.39 -14.05
C SER A 179 12.38 -12.24 -14.98
N ASP A 180 13.01 -13.35 -15.32
CA ASP A 180 14.13 -13.35 -16.26
C ASP A 180 13.73 -12.75 -17.61
N GLN A 181 12.48 -12.98 -18.05
CA GLN A 181 11.94 -12.43 -19.28
C GLN A 181 11.81 -10.90 -19.25
N GLU A 182 11.37 -10.34 -18.14
CA GLU A 182 11.31 -8.88 -17.93
C GLU A 182 12.73 -8.29 -17.96
N ARG A 183 13.70 -8.94 -17.30
CA ARG A 183 15.12 -8.52 -17.31
C ARG A 183 15.69 -8.46 -18.72
N GLU A 184 15.45 -9.48 -19.52
CA GLU A 184 15.91 -9.52 -20.94
C GLU A 184 15.27 -8.41 -21.79
N GLN A 185 14.02 -8.08 -21.56
CA GLN A 185 13.34 -6.97 -22.25
C GLN A 185 13.95 -5.62 -21.86
N PHE A 186 14.38 -5.48 -20.61
CA PHE A 186 15.04 -4.29 -20.12
C PHE A 186 16.42 -4.06 -20.74
N ASP A 187 17.24 -5.07 -20.78
CA ASP A 187 18.58 -4.98 -21.35
C ASP A 187 18.56 -4.59 -22.84
N LYS A 188 17.42 -4.83 -23.51
CA LYS A 188 17.17 -4.44 -24.91
C LYS A 188 16.51 -3.07 -25.06
N SER A 189 16.01 -2.46 -23.96
CA SER A 189 15.37 -1.14 -24.03
C SER A 189 16.39 -0.02 -24.04
N GLU A 190 16.14 1.04 -24.82
CA GLU A 190 16.93 2.27 -24.83
C GLU A 190 16.68 3.16 -23.59
N VAL A 191 16.30 2.58 -22.47
CA VAL A 191 16.12 3.35 -21.22
C VAL A 191 17.48 3.85 -20.77
N LEU A 192 17.58 5.17 -20.58
CA LEU A 192 18.79 5.86 -20.14
C LEU A 192 19.33 5.20 -18.87
N LYS A 193 20.53 4.63 -18.92
CA LYS A 193 21.15 3.98 -17.77
C LYS A 193 21.79 5.05 -16.86
N GLU A 194 21.37 5.12 -15.59
CA GLU A 194 22.03 5.83 -14.49
C GLU A 194 22.24 7.35 -14.63
N ASP A 195 21.64 8.00 -15.62
CA ASP A 195 21.82 9.45 -15.82
C ASP A 195 20.72 10.31 -15.23
N TYR A 196 19.83 9.73 -14.42
CA TYR A 196 18.74 10.45 -13.80
C TYR A 196 18.46 9.98 -12.37
N PHE A 197 17.96 10.92 -11.56
CA PHE A 197 17.28 10.66 -10.31
C PHE A 197 15.80 10.41 -10.57
N LEU A 198 15.15 9.58 -9.75
CA LEU A 198 13.75 9.22 -9.93
C LEU A 198 12.95 9.44 -8.65
N LEU A 199 11.77 10.02 -8.80
CA LEU A 199 10.73 10.07 -7.78
C LEU A 199 9.42 9.59 -8.41
N MET A 200 8.73 8.67 -7.74
CA MET A 200 7.39 8.25 -8.13
C MET A 200 6.44 8.37 -6.94
N ALA A 201 5.44 9.25 -7.04
CA ALA A 201 4.48 9.48 -5.98
C ALA A 201 3.19 10.14 -6.49
N ARG A 202 2.10 9.97 -5.75
CA ARG A 202 0.95 10.86 -5.87
C ARG A 202 1.35 12.26 -5.46
N MET A 203 0.89 13.27 -6.18
CA MET A 203 1.21 14.67 -5.88
C MET A 203 0.47 15.14 -4.62
N GLU A 204 1.01 14.78 -3.46
CA GLU A 204 0.50 15.11 -2.14
C GLU A 204 1.63 15.64 -1.26
N PRO A 205 1.40 16.64 -0.39
CA PRO A 205 2.42 17.25 0.46
C PRO A 205 3.14 16.24 1.36
N GLU A 206 2.44 15.24 1.88
CA GLU A 206 3.01 14.20 2.75
C GLU A 206 4.02 13.28 2.05
N ASN A 207 4.15 13.38 0.74
CA ASN A 207 5.14 12.64 -0.04
C ASN A 207 6.46 13.42 -0.22
N ASN A 208 6.63 14.55 0.47
CA ASN A 208 7.86 15.36 0.53
C ASN A 208 8.47 15.72 -0.84
N ILE A 209 7.63 15.80 -1.88
CA ILE A 209 8.06 16.09 -3.26
C ILE A 209 8.75 17.45 -3.33
N GLU A 210 8.20 18.46 -2.64
CA GLU A 210 8.76 19.80 -2.58
C GLU A 210 10.16 19.80 -1.99
N THR A 211 10.35 19.14 -0.85
CA THR A 211 11.66 19.00 -0.17
C THR A 211 12.71 18.32 -1.06
N ILE A 212 12.30 17.25 -1.75
CA ILE A 212 13.18 16.50 -2.65
C ILE A 212 13.61 17.37 -3.83
N LEU A 213 12.64 18.00 -4.51
CA LEU A 213 12.93 18.82 -5.68
C LEU A 213 13.67 20.11 -5.32
N GLU A 214 13.43 20.70 -4.15
CA GLU A 214 14.19 21.84 -3.66
C GLU A 214 15.66 21.48 -3.40
N GLY A 215 15.92 20.34 -2.78
CA GLY A 215 17.28 19.84 -2.58
C GLY A 215 18.00 19.59 -3.91
N PHE A 216 17.31 18.98 -4.87
CA PHE A 216 17.87 18.78 -6.20
C PHE A 216 18.10 20.09 -6.96
N ASN A 217 17.14 21.01 -6.98
CA ASN A 217 17.25 22.32 -7.64
C ASN A 217 18.44 23.13 -7.12
N ASN A 218 18.75 23.02 -5.82
CA ASN A 218 19.89 23.69 -5.19
C ASN A 218 21.22 22.94 -5.37
N SER A 219 21.23 21.79 -6.04
CA SER A 219 22.42 20.99 -6.27
C SER A 219 23.18 21.40 -7.54
N SER A 220 24.46 21.07 -7.56
CA SER A 220 25.35 21.26 -8.74
C SER A 220 25.26 20.09 -9.74
N SER A 221 24.42 19.08 -9.51
CA SER A 221 24.28 17.91 -10.37
C SER A 221 23.85 18.30 -11.79
N LYS A 222 24.45 17.65 -12.77
CA LYS A 222 24.06 17.79 -14.20
C LYS A 222 23.10 16.70 -14.68
N LYS A 223 22.83 15.69 -13.84
CA LYS A 223 21.86 14.64 -14.17
C LYS A 223 20.44 15.20 -14.19
N SER A 224 19.55 14.57 -14.94
CA SER A 224 18.12 14.90 -14.89
C SER A 224 17.43 14.33 -13.65
N PHE A 225 16.28 14.88 -13.32
CA PHE A 225 15.41 14.38 -12.26
C PHE A 225 14.04 14.07 -12.86
N MET A 226 13.68 12.80 -12.93
CA MET A 226 12.38 12.35 -13.43
C MET A 226 11.36 12.26 -12.29
N VAL A 227 10.19 12.86 -12.50
CA VAL A 227 9.06 12.83 -11.55
C VAL A 227 7.89 12.16 -12.23
N LEU A 228 7.50 10.98 -11.70
CA LEU A 228 6.31 10.26 -12.14
C LEU A 228 5.17 10.48 -11.16
N GLY A 229 4.02 10.91 -11.68
CA GLY A 229 2.79 11.13 -10.92
C GLY A 229 1.86 12.09 -11.65
N ASP A 230 0.57 11.96 -11.39
CA ASP A 230 -0.45 12.85 -11.95
C ASP A 230 -0.36 14.25 -11.31
N THR A 231 0.00 15.24 -12.13
CA THR A 231 0.15 16.65 -11.72
C THR A 231 -1.13 17.47 -11.88
N SER A 232 -2.26 16.86 -12.20
CA SER A 232 -3.52 17.57 -12.47
C SER A 232 -4.16 18.22 -11.23
N ASN A 233 -3.86 17.71 -10.03
CA ASN A 233 -4.39 18.25 -8.78
C ASN A 233 -3.72 19.58 -8.38
N ARG A 234 -4.26 20.25 -7.37
CA ARG A 234 -3.79 21.57 -6.92
C ARG A 234 -2.30 21.57 -6.50
N PHE A 235 -1.87 20.56 -5.79
CA PHE A 235 -0.47 20.47 -5.33
C PHE A 235 0.48 20.15 -6.49
N GLY A 236 0.09 19.26 -7.40
CA GLY A 236 0.86 18.96 -8.61
C GLY A 236 1.07 20.20 -9.49
N LYS A 237 0.01 21.01 -9.70
CA LYS A 237 0.11 22.29 -10.43
C LYS A 237 1.04 23.29 -9.71
N PHE A 238 0.98 23.36 -8.40
CA PHE A 238 1.90 24.18 -7.59
C PHE A 238 3.35 23.75 -7.77
N ILE A 239 3.64 22.45 -7.64
CA ILE A 239 4.99 21.89 -7.77
C ILE A 239 5.55 22.10 -9.18
N THR A 240 4.79 21.79 -10.21
CA THR A 240 5.24 22.00 -11.60
C THR A 240 5.53 23.48 -11.89
N HIS A 241 4.70 24.41 -11.37
CA HIS A 241 4.95 25.84 -11.53
C HIS A 241 6.19 26.31 -10.76
N ARG A 242 6.41 25.81 -9.53
CA ARG A 242 7.55 26.19 -8.68
C ARG A 242 8.90 25.83 -9.32
N PHE A 243 8.99 24.66 -9.93
CA PHE A 243 10.23 24.13 -10.48
C PHE A 243 10.35 24.25 -12.02
N LYS A 244 9.48 25.01 -12.67
CA LYS A 244 9.44 25.17 -14.14
C LYS A 244 10.70 25.74 -14.78
N ASN A 245 11.56 26.42 -14.01
CA ASN A 245 12.76 27.08 -14.50
C ASN A 245 14.02 26.21 -14.40
N ASP A 246 13.92 24.99 -13.86
CA ASP A 246 15.03 24.03 -13.85
C ASP A 246 14.77 22.94 -14.89
N ASP A 247 15.39 23.08 -16.06
CA ASP A 247 15.22 22.16 -17.20
C ASP A 247 15.68 20.73 -16.89
N ARG A 248 16.40 20.50 -15.78
CA ARG A 248 16.80 19.18 -15.32
C ARG A 248 15.63 18.42 -14.74
N ILE A 249 14.57 19.09 -14.24
CA ILE A 249 13.41 18.47 -13.59
C ILE A 249 12.33 18.19 -14.67
N GLN A 250 12.02 16.92 -14.84
CA GLN A 250 11.12 16.43 -15.89
C GLN A 250 9.89 15.75 -15.29
N PHE A 251 8.73 16.38 -15.39
CA PHE A 251 7.45 15.77 -15.02
C PHE A 251 6.93 14.90 -16.17
N LYS A 252 6.85 13.59 -15.96
CA LYS A 252 6.48 12.60 -16.99
C LYS A 252 5.02 12.13 -16.91
N GLY A 253 4.23 12.73 -16.00
CA GLY A 253 2.85 12.29 -15.74
C GLY A 253 2.78 10.96 -15.00
N ALA A 254 1.59 10.37 -14.97
CA ALA A 254 1.39 9.04 -14.41
C ALA A 254 1.69 7.99 -15.48
N ASN A 255 2.62 7.08 -15.19
CA ASN A 255 2.86 5.90 -16.01
C ASN A 255 2.40 4.67 -15.23
N PHE A 256 1.52 3.88 -15.81
CA PHE A 256 0.91 2.71 -15.20
C PHE A 256 1.40 1.40 -15.82
N ASP A 257 2.28 1.44 -16.82
CA ASP A 257 2.95 0.24 -17.32
C ASP A 257 3.99 -0.20 -16.30
N ASN A 258 3.70 -1.29 -15.60
CA ASN A 258 4.56 -1.83 -14.55
C ASN A 258 5.96 -2.16 -15.07
N SER A 259 6.08 -2.63 -16.31
CA SER A 259 7.37 -2.97 -16.90
C SER A 259 8.24 -1.72 -17.07
N VAL A 260 7.66 -0.65 -17.59
CA VAL A 260 8.36 0.64 -17.76
C VAL A 260 8.73 1.25 -16.41
N VAL A 261 7.81 1.22 -15.42
CA VAL A 261 8.07 1.73 -14.06
C VAL A 261 9.24 1.00 -13.42
N ARG A 262 9.24 -0.32 -13.48
CA ARG A 262 10.33 -1.17 -12.96
C ARG A 262 11.66 -0.84 -13.64
N ALA A 263 11.66 -0.65 -14.98
CA ALA A 263 12.84 -0.22 -15.72
C ALA A 263 13.40 1.09 -15.22
N LEU A 264 12.51 2.07 -15.09
CA LEU A 264 12.92 3.38 -14.61
C LEU A 264 13.49 3.33 -13.20
N GLN A 265 12.94 2.49 -12.32
CA GLN A 265 13.46 2.28 -10.97
C GLN A 265 14.84 1.62 -11.00
N ASN A 266 14.99 0.52 -11.72
CA ASN A 266 16.24 -0.24 -11.84
C ASN A 266 17.40 0.60 -12.42
N ASN A 267 17.12 1.35 -13.49
CA ASN A 267 18.12 2.15 -14.18
C ASN A 267 18.36 3.55 -13.56
N SER A 268 17.59 3.95 -12.55
CA SER A 268 17.78 5.23 -11.89
C SER A 268 19.12 5.28 -11.14
N TYR A 269 19.80 6.43 -11.15
CA TYR A 269 21.00 6.63 -10.35
C TYR A 269 20.71 6.53 -8.86
N LEU A 270 19.60 7.15 -8.41
CA LEU A 270 19.08 7.10 -7.05
C LEU A 270 17.56 7.31 -7.12
N TYR A 271 16.81 6.43 -6.49
CA TYR A 271 15.36 6.54 -6.35
C TYR A 271 15.00 7.22 -5.04
N PHE A 272 14.23 8.32 -5.11
CA PHE A 272 13.77 9.05 -3.94
C PHE A 272 12.39 8.60 -3.50
N HIS A 273 12.25 8.17 -2.25
CA HIS A 273 11.01 7.76 -1.63
C HIS A 273 10.61 8.72 -0.51
N GLY A 274 9.74 9.67 -0.82
CA GLY A 274 9.37 10.76 0.09
C GLY A 274 8.21 10.47 1.05
N HIS A 275 7.54 9.33 0.96
CA HIS A 275 6.34 9.04 1.76
C HIS A 275 6.64 9.09 3.26
N SER A 276 5.82 9.85 4.02
CA SER A 276 5.99 10.04 5.47
C SER A 276 4.84 9.50 6.32
N VAL A 277 3.72 9.16 5.71
CA VAL A 277 2.50 8.68 6.38
C VAL A 277 1.98 7.43 5.65
N GLY A 278 1.52 6.46 6.40
CA GLY A 278 0.98 5.20 5.89
C GLY A 278 1.55 4.00 6.64
N GLY A 279 1.27 2.81 6.17
CA GLY A 279 1.87 1.55 6.61
C GLY A 279 3.11 1.18 5.80
N THR A 280 3.23 -0.09 5.44
CA THR A 280 4.20 -0.55 4.43
C THR A 280 3.75 -0.03 3.06
N ASN A 281 4.60 0.77 2.42
CA ASN A 281 4.23 1.41 1.16
C ASN A 281 4.53 0.49 -0.04
N PRO A 282 3.52 0.13 -0.89
CA PRO A 282 3.75 -0.73 -2.04
C PRO A 282 4.82 -0.20 -3.00
N SER A 283 4.84 1.11 -3.29
CA SER A 283 5.83 1.68 -4.22
C SER A 283 7.27 1.63 -3.68
N LEU A 284 7.45 1.53 -2.35
CA LEU A 284 8.76 1.27 -1.76
C LEU A 284 9.21 -0.17 -2.00
N LEU A 285 8.30 -1.13 -1.79
CA LEU A 285 8.59 -2.54 -2.04
C LEU A 285 8.86 -2.81 -3.52
N GLU A 286 8.10 -2.16 -4.41
CA GLU A 286 8.32 -2.22 -5.86
C GLU A 286 9.71 -1.69 -6.25
N ALA A 287 10.16 -0.58 -5.64
CA ALA A 287 11.51 -0.04 -5.87
C ALA A 287 12.61 -0.99 -5.36
N MET A 288 12.40 -1.62 -4.18
CA MET A 288 13.31 -2.65 -3.66
C MET A 288 13.35 -3.87 -4.58
N ALA A 289 12.20 -4.35 -5.07
CA ALA A 289 12.07 -5.47 -5.99
C ALA A 289 12.69 -5.17 -7.37
N SER A 290 12.67 -3.90 -7.76
CA SER A 290 13.30 -3.39 -8.99
C SER A 290 14.80 -3.10 -8.82
N GLU A 291 15.41 -3.49 -7.70
CA GLU A 291 16.85 -3.30 -7.43
C GLU A 291 17.29 -1.83 -7.50
N ALA A 292 16.40 -0.90 -7.14
CA ALA A 292 16.75 0.51 -7.08
C ALA A 292 17.63 0.81 -5.85
N LEU A 293 18.63 1.71 -6.02
CA LEU A 293 19.29 2.33 -4.88
C LEU A 293 18.37 3.41 -4.32
N ILE A 294 18.09 3.38 -3.01
CA ILE A 294 17.00 4.14 -2.41
C ILE A 294 17.51 5.24 -1.47
N ALA A 295 16.96 6.45 -1.62
CA ALA A 295 17.00 7.52 -0.64
C ALA A 295 15.58 7.77 -0.11
N ALA A 296 15.33 7.50 1.17
CA ALA A 296 14.00 7.56 1.76
C ALA A 296 13.87 8.70 2.78
N HIS A 297 12.66 9.26 2.88
CA HIS A 297 12.36 10.20 3.98
C HIS A 297 12.57 9.50 5.33
N ASN A 298 13.27 10.19 6.25
CA ASN A 298 13.68 9.68 7.55
C ASN A 298 12.49 9.59 8.53
N ASN A 299 11.74 8.51 8.45
CA ASN A 299 10.61 8.25 9.35
C ASN A 299 10.57 6.78 9.78
N PRO A 300 9.84 6.46 10.86
CA PRO A 300 9.77 5.10 11.39
C PRO A 300 9.23 4.05 10.40
N PHE A 301 8.32 4.43 9.49
CA PHE A 301 7.74 3.50 8.52
C PHE A 301 8.79 3.03 7.52
N ASN A 302 9.49 3.97 6.87
CA ASN A 302 10.55 3.66 5.92
C ASN A 302 11.70 2.91 6.59
N LYS A 303 12.10 3.35 7.80
CA LYS A 303 13.16 2.67 8.57
C LYS A 303 12.79 1.24 8.96
N SER A 304 11.53 0.95 9.26
CA SER A 304 11.09 -0.40 9.63
C SER A 304 11.18 -1.41 8.48
N VAL A 305 11.22 -0.93 7.23
CA VAL A 305 11.33 -1.74 6.00
C VAL A 305 12.79 -1.79 5.54
N LEU A 306 13.42 -0.63 5.40
CA LEU A 306 14.75 -0.49 4.79
C LEU A 306 15.90 -0.77 5.77
N ASN A 307 15.72 -0.51 7.06
CA ASN A 307 16.76 -0.54 8.08
C ASN A 307 17.97 0.34 7.68
N SER A 308 19.19 -0.22 7.61
CA SER A 308 20.41 0.44 7.16
C SER A 308 20.64 0.38 5.63
N ASP A 309 19.72 -0.22 4.88
CA ASP A 309 19.94 -0.52 3.46
C ASP A 309 19.34 0.57 2.54
N ALA A 310 19.40 1.82 2.98
CA ALA A 310 19.03 3.01 2.22
C ALA A 310 19.71 4.25 2.78
N PHE A 311 19.77 5.30 1.99
CA PHE A 311 20.06 6.65 2.46
C PHE A 311 18.79 7.27 3.05
N TYR A 312 18.96 8.23 3.98
CA TYR A 312 17.84 8.91 4.60
C TYR A 312 18.00 10.42 4.52
N PHE A 313 16.88 11.15 4.46
CA PHE A 313 16.85 12.60 4.48
C PHE A 313 15.64 13.13 5.28
N ASP A 314 15.83 14.26 5.95
CA ASP A 314 14.79 15.01 6.66
C ASP A 314 14.45 16.34 5.98
N ASN A 315 15.38 16.89 5.19
CA ASN A 315 15.28 18.23 4.62
C ASN A 315 16.00 18.37 3.26
N ALA A 316 15.78 19.52 2.60
CA ALA A 316 16.34 19.79 1.28
C ALA A 316 17.90 19.84 1.25
N ASN A 317 18.55 20.25 2.33
CA ASN A 317 20.01 20.26 2.37
C ASN A 317 20.60 18.84 2.37
N GLU A 318 19.96 17.91 3.08
CA GLU A 318 20.37 16.51 3.07
C GLU A 318 20.10 15.85 1.71
N VAL A 319 18.97 16.16 1.07
CA VAL A 319 18.70 15.74 -0.32
C VAL A 319 19.79 16.26 -1.26
N ARG A 320 20.14 17.56 -1.17
CA ARG A 320 21.24 18.13 -1.94
C ARG A 320 22.54 17.37 -1.72
N HIS A 321 22.86 17.09 -0.47
CA HIS A 321 24.09 16.34 -0.13
C HIS A 321 24.10 14.95 -0.76
N LEU A 322 22.97 14.22 -0.73
CA LEU A 322 22.83 12.90 -1.38
C LEU A 322 23.01 13.02 -2.90
N VAL A 323 22.34 13.98 -3.53
CA VAL A 323 22.42 14.22 -4.99
C VAL A 323 23.87 14.49 -5.44
N GLU A 324 24.66 15.20 -4.64
CA GLU A 324 26.02 15.61 -4.97
C GLU A 324 27.09 14.56 -4.62
N ASN A 325 26.85 13.69 -3.62
CA ASN A 325 27.91 12.86 -3.03
C ASN A 325 27.68 11.34 -3.13
N VAL A 326 26.44 10.87 -3.35
CA VAL A 326 26.20 9.43 -3.49
C VAL A 326 26.94 8.88 -4.70
N GLN A 327 27.65 7.78 -4.50
CA GLN A 327 28.39 7.06 -5.53
C GLN A 327 27.95 5.59 -5.49
N ARG A 328 27.87 4.94 -6.64
CA ARG A 328 27.54 3.51 -6.72
C ARG A 328 28.77 2.64 -6.50
N LYS A 329 29.18 2.53 -5.23
CA LYS A 329 30.29 1.68 -4.75
C LYS A 329 29.76 0.32 -4.24
N ASP A 330 30.65 -0.48 -3.68
CA ASP A 330 30.31 -1.81 -3.18
C ASP A 330 29.30 -1.76 -2.01
N THR A 331 29.37 -0.73 -1.15
CA THR A 331 28.42 -0.54 -0.05
C THR A 331 26.99 -0.34 -0.56
N GLU A 332 26.81 0.47 -1.60
CA GLU A 332 25.53 0.76 -2.22
C GLU A 332 24.97 -0.47 -2.96
N ARG A 333 25.86 -1.26 -3.57
CA ARG A 333 25.45 -2.56 -4.17
C ARG A 333 24.98 -3.54 -3.11
N GLU A 334 25.59 -3.54 -1.92
CA GLU A 334 25.17 -4.37 -0.80
C GLU A 334 23.80 -3.94 -0.26
N MET A 335 23.51 -2.63 -0.15
CA MET A 335 22.17 -2.14 0.20
C MET A 335 21.09 -2.66 -0.74
N VAL A 336 21.35 -2.62 -2.05
CA VAL A 336 20.40 -3.13 -3.08
C VAL A 336 20.18 -4.63 -2.91
N LYS A 337 21.24 -5.44 -2.73
CA LYS A 337 21.14 -6.88 -2.51
C LYS A 337 20.36 -7.21 -1.24
N ASN A 338 20.61 -6.50 -0.15
CA ASN A 338 19.91 -6.72 1.11
C ASN A 338 18.42 -6.39 0.97
N ASN A 339 18.08 -5.32 0.26
CA ASN A 339 16.69 -4.98 -0.04
C ASN A 339 16.02 -6.04 -0.92
N LEU A 340 16.68 -6.54 -1.96
CA LEU A 340 16.17 -7.63 -2.78
C LEU A 340 15.95 -8.91 -1.94
N HIS A 341 16.89 -9.24 -1.05
CA HIS A 341 16.73 -10.37 -0.13
C HIS A 341 15.50 -10.22 0.79
N LYS A 342 15.23 -9.00 1.29
CA LYS A 342 14.01 -8.73 2.07
C LYS A 342 12.75 -8.99 1.23
N ILE A 343 12.73 -8.59 -0.04
CA ILE A 343 11.62 -8.91 -0.94
C ILE A 343 11.46 -10.42 -1.08
N GLN A 344 12.54 -11.15 -1.36
CA GLN A 344 12.50 -12.60 -1.58
C GLN A 344 11.94 -13.37 -0.38
N TYR A 345 12.27 -12.96 0.85
CA TYR A 345 12.00 -13.77 2.05
C TYR A 345 10.97 -13.17 3.02
N GLN A 346 10.60 -11.90 2.87
CA GLN A 346 9.68 -11.22 3.79
C GLN A 346 8.49 -10.55 3.10
N PHE A 347 8.70 -10.01 1.88
CA PHE A 347 7.72 -9.17 1.20
C PHE A 347 7.28 -9.74 -0.16
N ASN A 348 7.49 -11.04 -0.45
CA ASN A 348 6.90 -11.64 -1.64
C ASN A 348 5.45 -12.06 -1.38
N TRP A 349 4.67 -12.12 -2.45
CA TRP A 349 3.24 -12.42 -2.32
C TRP A 349 2.96 -13.83 -1.78
N GLU A 350 3.81 -14.82 -2.02
CA GLU A 350 3.61 -16.17 -1.50
C GLU A 350 3.70 -16.18 0.04
N VAL A 351 4.70 -15.49 0.61
CA VAL A 351 4.84 -15.32 2.07
C VAL A 351 3.64 -14.59 2.64
N VAL A 352 3.25 -13.46 2.03
CA VAL A 352 2.10 -12.66 2.47
C VAL A 352 0.80 -13.47 2.46
N ILE A 353 0.54 -14.22 1.38
CA ILE A 353 -0.66 -15.08 1.27
C ILE A 353 -0.65 -16.18 2.32
N ASN A 354 0.52 -16.80 2.59
CA ASN A 354 0.65 -17.80 3.64
C ASN A 354 0.35 -17.20 5.01
N ASP A 355 0.90 -16.03 5.33
CA ASP A 355 0.66 -15.32 6.59
C ASP A 355 -0.82 -14.97 6.79
N TYR A 356 -1.52 -14.54 5.72
CA TYR A 356 -2.97 -14.32 5.76
C TYR A 356 -3.74 -15.60 6.03
N GLU A 357 -3.45 -16.70 5.32
CA GLU A 357 -4.12 -17.98 5.52
C GLU A 357 -3.90 -18.49 6.95
N ASP A 358 -2.64 -18.54 7.41
CA ASP A 358 -2.29 -19.03 8.75
C ASP A 358 -3.01 -18.24 9.83
N PHE A 359 -3.04 -16.92 9.70
CA PHE A 359 -3.73 -16.08 10.67
C PHE A 359 -5.26 -16.24 10.62
N ILE A 360 -5.87 -16.35 9.44
CA ILE A 360 -7.29 -16.63 9.28
C ILE A 360 -7.67 -17.97 9.94
N LEU A 361 -6.88 -19.01 9.71
CA LEU A 361 -7.10 -20.33 10.29
C LEU A 361 -6.94 -20.32 11.82
N GLU A 362 -5.90 -19.65 12.33
CA GLU A 362 -5.67 -19.45 13.76
C GLU A 362 -6.86 -18.75 14.43
N CYS A 363 -7.32 -17.60 13.87
CA CYS A 363 -8.46 -16.86 14.39
C CYS A 363 -9.74 -17.69 14.40
N TYR A 364 -10.00 -18.41 13.30
CA TYR A 364 -11.16 -19.29 13.21
C TYR A 364 -11.13 -20.42 14.27
N GLN A 365 -10.01 -21.06 14.44
CA GLN A 365 -9.82 -22.11 15.45
C GLN A 365 -9.96 -21.59 16.88
N GLN A 366 -9.39 -20.42 17.19
CA GLN A 366 -9.51 -19.79 18.50
C GLN A 366 -10.96 -19.46 18.85
N GLN A 367 -11.73 -18.98 17.89
CA GLN A 367 -13.12 -18.62 18.11
C GLN A 367 -14.02 -19.84 18.28
N HIS A 368 -13.80 -20.91 17.52
CA HIS A 368 -14.65 -22.12 17.52
C HIS A 368 -14.11 -23.22 18.45
N GLY A 369 -12.81 -23.27 18.70
CA GLY A 369 -12.20 -24.22 19.64
C GLY A 369 -12.52 -23.96 21.12
N LYS A 370 -12.95 -22.75 21.47
CA LYS A 370 -13.48 -22.41 22.81
C LYS A 370 -14.85 -23.04 23.08
N VAL A 371 -15.59 -23.43 22.05
CA VAL A 371 -16.91 -24.06 22.17
C VAL A 371 -16.79 -25.58 22.49
N ILE A 372 -15.65 -26.20 22.20
CA ILE A 372 -15.44 -27.66 22.46
C ILE A 372 -14.94 -27.92 23.89
N LYS A 373 -14.58 -26.89 24.67
CA LYS A 373 -14.09 -27.02 26.05
C LYS A 373 -15.09 -26.50 27.12
N ALA A 374 -16.28 -26.19 26.76
CA ALA A 374 -17.41 -25.88 27.64
C ALA A 374 -18.45 -26.99 27.57
#